data_8854c864417b121d56043b76f6ee0700
#
_entry.id   8854c864417b121d56043b76f6ee0700
#
_cell.length_a   1.000
_cell.length_b   1.000
_cell.length_c   1.000
_cell.angle_alpha   90.00
_cell.angle_beta   90.00
_cell.angle_gamma   90.00
#
_symmetry.space_group_name_H-M   'P 1'
#
loop_
_entity.id
_entity.type
_entity.pdbx_description
1 polymer ?
#
loop_
_entity_poly.entity_id
_entity_poly.type
_entity_poly.pdbx_seq_one_letter_code
_entity_poly.pdbx_strand_id
1 'polypeptide(L)'
;MGSGFDGGVSRDGFRVRAVDSMSVPHRARCVDLIRQVIGVVTFIAVIVVNGMAGAGAISGDSIGVIANRYPSYFLPADYVFGIWSLIYLMLFWFTLYQALPSNRARPSLQRVGWWWALNGTLNIAWVTLFSFGAFGLSLLLMFMLLGTLVVIYRRTGSEHQLTLGERFGVSYPFGLYLSWICIAFIANAFQYIIYKEWTYLGLNQPIWSAIMIVAATSLGGVVVRFRGLWIFPLVAAWAVVGIGVRYPEIPVISLTAWVMAGAGLVAAPLILQFWARHIPPAGTSP
;
A
#
# COMPACT_ATOMS: atom_id res chain seq x y z
N MET A 1 -30.28 -11.13 83.64
CA MET A 1 -30.69 -12.03 82.58
C MET A 1 -30.77 -11.18 81.34
N GLY A 2 -30.02 -11.28 80.36
CA GLY A 2 -29.27 -12.20 79.67
C GLY A 2 -28.48 -11.49 78.58
N SER A 3 -27.53 -12.08 78.33
CA SER A 3 -26.66 -12.48 77.20
C SER A 3 -26.39 -11.44 76.15
N GLY A 4 -25.12 -11.04 76.08
CA GLY A 4 -24.47 -10.39 74.96
C GLY A 4 -24.38 -11.22 73.71
N PHE A 5 -24.35 -10.56 72.56
CA PHE A 5 -23.88 -11.12 71.30
C PHE A 5 -22.78 -10.22 70.80
N ASP A 6 -21.59 -10.75 70.96
CA ASP A 6 -20.35 -10.21 70.43
C ASP A 6 -20.23 -10.68 68.98
N GLY A 7 -20.43 -9.78 68.06
CA GLY A 7 -20.33 -10.03 66.62
C GLY A 7 -19.00 -9.46 66.09
N GLY A 8 -17.92 -10.27 66.21
CA GLY A 8 -16.65 -9.93 65.60
C GLY A 8 -16.74 -9.79 64.10
N VAL A 9 -16.57 -8.58 63.58
CA VAL A 9 -16.39 -8.28 62.16
C VAL A 9 -14.95 -8.60 61.80
N SER A 10 -14.73 -9.74 61.19
CA SER A 10 -13.48 -10.13 60.54
C SER A 10 -13.16 -9.13 59.41
N ARG A 11 -12.15 -8.31 59.60
CA ARG A 11 -11.52 -7.50 58.55
C ARG A 11 -10.62 -8.41 57.71
N ASP A 12 -11.20 -9.27 56.85
CA ASP A 12 -10.44 -9.94 55.82
C ASP A 12 -9.97 -8.92 54.77
N GLY A 13 -8.69 -8.68 54.82
CA GLY A 13 -8.01 -7.76 53.92
C GLY A 13 -8.18 -8.17 52.47
N PHE A 14 -8.91 -7.36 51.73
CA PHE A 14 -8.88 -7.38 50.28
C PHE A 14 -7.48 -6.97 49.84
N ARG A 15 -6.55 -7.94 49.75
CA ARG A 15 -5.29 -7.76 49.05
C ARG A 15 -5.61 -7.59 47.58
N VAL A 16 -5.74 -6.35 47.12
CA VAL A 16 -5.60 -6.02 45.72
C VAL A 16 -4.24 -6.55 45.29
N ARG A 17 -4.24 -7.70 44.62
CA ARG A 17 -3.06 -8.14 43.88
C ARG A 17 -2.76 -7.02 42.90
N ALA A 18 -1.70 -6.28 43.16
CA ALA A 18 -1.06 -5.46 42.18
C ALA A 18 -0.88 -6.37 40.94
N VAL A 19 -1.58 -6.05 39.86
CA VAL A 19 -1.35 -6.71 38.58
C VAL A 19 0.09 -6.34 38.26
N ASP A 20 0.99 -7.30 38.47
CA ASP A 20 2.39 -7.20 38.06
C ASP A 20 2.33 -6.72 36.59
N SER A 21 2.80 -5.51 36.38
CA SER A 21 3.03 -4.96 35.04
C SER A 21 3.95 -5.98 34.35
N MET A 22 3.35 -6.85 33.50
CA MET A 22 4.08 -7.87 32.76
C MET A 22 5.19 -7.16 31.99
N SER A 23 6.38 -7.13 32.55
CA SER A 23 7.57 -6.58 31.91
C SER A 23 7.81 -7.39 30.64
N VAL A 24 7.61 -6.75 29.49
CA VAL A 24 7.90 -7.36 28.18
C VAL A 24 9.32 -7.95 28.24
N PRO A 25 9.49 -9.26 27.95
CA PRO A 25 10.78 -9.92 28.05
C PRO A 25 11.87 -9.14 27.31
N HIS A 26 13.05 -9.02 27.90
CA HIS A 26 14.18 -8.23 27.34
C HIS A 26 14.46 -8.63 25.87
N ARG A 27 14.34 -9.92 25.54
CA ARG A 27 14.48 -10.46 24.18
C ARG A 27 13.47 -9.86 23.17
N ALA A 28 12.22 -9.67 23.56
CA ALA A 28 11.21 -9.08 22.70
C ALA A 28 11.50 -7.61 22.40
N ARG A 29 12.00 -6.86 23.39
CA ARG A 29 12.42 -5.45 23.22
C ARG A 29 13.58 -5.29 22.25
N CYS A 30 14.56 -6.20 22.28
CA CYS A 30 15.69 -6.19 21.35
C CYS A 30 15.25 -6.50 19.91
N VAL A 31 14.39 -7.48 19.69
CA VAL A 31 13.87 -7.84 18.36
C VAL A 31 13.08 -6.68 17.75
N ASP A 32 12.24 -6.02 18.54
CA ASP A 32 11.47 -4.86 18.06
C ASP A 32 12.38 -3.66 17.73
N LEU A 33 13.45 -3.46 18.47
CA LEU A 33 14.43 -2.40 18.17
C LEU A 33 15.15 -2.70 16.84
N ILE A 34 15.62 -3.93 16.67
CA ILE A 34 16.29 -4.35 15.41
C ILE A 34 15.34 -4.17 14.22
N ARG A 35 14.07 -4.55 14.37
CA ARG A 35 13.04 -4.34 13.34
C ARG A 35 12.86 -2.85 12.98
N GLN A 36 12.81 -1.95 13.98
CA GLN A 36 12.71 -0.52 13.76
C GLN A 36 13.93 0.03 13.00
N VAL A 37 15.14 -0.34 13.42
CA VAL A 37 16.39 0.09 12.76
C VAL A 37 16.45 -0.40 11.32
N ILE A 38 16.17 -1.68 11.08
CA ILE A 38 16.14 -2.24 9.72
C ILE A 38 15.06 -1.55 8.88
N GLY A 39 13.90 -1.25 9.44
CA GLY A 39 12.86 -0.50 8.74
C GLY A 39 13.30 0.89 8.28
N VAL A 40 14.06 1.62 9.11
CA VAL A 40 14.64 2.92 8.76
C VAL A 40 15.71 2.76 7.67
N VAL A 41 16.64 1.83 7.85
CA VAL A 41 17.71 1.56 6.88
C VAL A 41 17.11 1.16 5.51
N THR A 42 16.09 0.32 5.51
CA THR A 42 15.37 -0.08 4.30
C THR A 42 14.78 1.14 3.58
N PHE A 43 14.11 2.04 4.31
CA PHE A 43 13.55 3.25 3.72
C PHE A 43 14.63 4.12 3.07
N ILE A 44 15.72 4.37 3.79
CA ILE A 44 16.85 5.17 3.27
C ILE A 44 17.40 4.54 1.99
N ALA A 45 17.63 3.22 1.98
CA ALA A 45 18.12 2.52 0.81
C ALA A 45 17.15 2.61 -0.38
N VAL A 46 15.83 2.45 -0.14
CA VAL A 46 14.79 2.63 -1.17
C VAL A 46 14.84 4.02 -1.76
N ILE A 47 14.89 5.08 -0.94
CA ILE A 47 14.91 6.47 -1.43
C ILE A 47 16.18 6.75 -2.23
N VAL A 48 17.33 6.33 -1.73
CA VAL A 48 18.62 6.55 -2.42
C VAL A 48 18.63 5.87 -3.79
N VAL A 49 18.28 4.57 -3.85
CA VAL A 49 18.35 3.81 -5.11
C VAL A 49 17.29 4.30 -6.10
N ASN A 50 16.07 4.60 -5.66
CA ASN A 50 15.05 5.14 -6.56
C ASN A 50 15.38 6.57 -7.01
N GLY A 51 16.00 7.40 -6.16
CA GLY A 51 16.52 8.70 -6.55
C GLY A 51 17.62 8.59 -7.62
N MET A 52 18.57 7.66 -7.45
CA MET A 52 19.60 7.37 -8.45
C MET A 52 19.00 6.88 -9.77
N ALA A 53 18.00 6.00 -9.72
CA ALA A 53 17.30 5.51 -10.91
C ALA A 53 16.54 6.63 -11.63
N GLY A 54 15.87 7.48 -10.87
CA GLY A 54 15.16 8.66 -11.41
C GLY A 54 16.09 9.67 -12.07
N ALA A 55 17.28 9.85 -11.52
CA ALA A 55 18.33 10.72 -12.06
C ALA A 55 19.13 10.08 -13.23
N GLY A 56 18.88 8.82 -13.57
CA GLY A 56 19.66 8.10 -14.58
C GLY A 56 21.02 7.60 -14.09
N ALA A 57 21.34 7.73 -12.81
CA ALA A 57 22.66 7.41 -12.26
C ALA A 57 22.95 5.89 -12.17
N ILE A 58 21.96 5.03 -12.42
CA ILE A 58 22.16 3.56 -12.42
C ILE A 58 22.59 3.04 -13.79
N SER A 59 21.92 3.48 -14.86
CA SER A 59 22.09 2.91 -16.20
C SER A 59 22.33 3.95 -17.31
N GLY A 60 22.47 5.21 -16.95
CA GLY A 60 22.61 6.32 -17.90
C GLY A 60 21.27 6.98 -18.27
N ASP A 61 20.14 6.26 -18.20
CA ASP A 61 18.82 6.77 -18.50
C ASP A 61 17.92 6.75 -17.25
N SER A 62 17.06 7.78 -17.16
CA SER A 62 16.04 7.83 -16.09
C SER A 62 14.98 6.74 -16.28
N ILE A 63 14.32 6.36 -15.19
CA ILE A 63 13.19 5.42 -15.21
C ILE A 63 12.10 5.85 -16.20
N GLY A 64 11.83 7.15 -16.31
CA GLY A 64 10.86 7.68 -17.26
C GLY A 64 11.26 7.44 -18.72
N VAL A 65 12.53 7.66 -19.05
CA VAL A 65 13.08 7.36 -20.39
C VAL A 65 12.95 5.86 -20.70
N ILE A 66 13.34 5.01 -19.75
CA ILE A 66 13.28 3.54 -19.94
C ILE A 66 11.85 3.06 -20.08
N ALA A 67 10.90 3.60 -19.30
CA ALA A 67 9.47 3.27 -19.43
C ALA A 67 8.91 3.62 -20.80
N ASN A 68 9.42 4.69 -21.42
CA ASN A 68 9.00 5.14 -22.74
C ASN A 68 9.73 4.44 -23.92
N ARG A 69 10.67 3.55 -23.71
CA ARG A 69 11.34 2.80 -24.79
C ARG A 69 10.41 1.84 -25.51
N TYR A 70 9.44 1.25 -24.79
CA TYR A 70 8.44 0.32 -25.31
C TYR A 70 7.05 0.81 -24.89
N PRO A 71 6.55 1.89 -25.49
CA PRO A 71 5.33 2.53 -25.03
C PRO A 71 4.11 1.64 -25.33
N SER A 72 3.28 1.44 -24.34
CA SER A 72 1.97 0.80 -24.47
C SER A 72 0.87 1.84 -24.39
N TYR A 73 -0.29 1.54 -24.93
CA TYR A 73 -1.48 2.38 -24.74
C TYR A 73 -2.06 2.33 -23.31
N PHE A 74 -1.46 1.57 -22.41
CA PHE A 74 -1.74 1.60 -20.98
C PHE A 74 -0.73 2.48 -20.21
N LEU A 75 0.31 3.00 -20.88
CA LEU A 75 1.29 3.88 -20.25
C LEU A 75 0.70 5.29 -20.09
N PRO A 76 0.55 5.83 -18.88
CA PRO A 76 0.01 7.17 -18.66
C PRO A 76 1.00 8.27 -19.07
N ALA A 77 0.53 9.52 -19.15
CA ALA A 77 1.39 10.68 -19.33
C ALA A 77 2.41 10.82 -18.20
N ASP A 78 3.58 11.38 -18.51
CA ASP A 78 4.76 11.38 -17.64
C ASP A 78 4.52 12.02 -16.26
N TYR A 79 3.68 13.05 -16.17
CA TYR A 79 3.34 13.71 -14.90
C TYR A 79 2.70 12.76 -13.87
N VAL A 80 2.05 11.69 -14.34
CA VAL A 80 1.39 10.69 -13.46
C VAL A 80 2.40 9.97 -12.57
N PHE A 81 3.64 9.80 -13.04
CA PHE A 81 4.71 9.21 -12.25
C PHE A 81 5.11 10.07 -11.03
N GLY A 82 4.66 11.33 -10.97
CA GLY A 82 4.78 12.17 -9.77
C GLY A 82 4.14 11.57 -8.52
N ILE A 83 3.25 10.58 -8.66
CA ILE A 83 2.67 9.82 -7.53
C ILE A 83 3.74 9.12 -6.69
N TRP A 84 4.91 8.78 -7.24
CA TRP A 84 6.02 8.23 -6.48
C TRP A 84 6.50 9.17 -5.38
N SER A 85 6.49 10.49 -5.63
CA SER A 85 6.83 11.47 -4.59
C SER A 85 5.86 11.41 -3.42
N LEU A 86 4.56 11.26 -3.69
CA LEU A 86 3.56 11.09 -2.65
C LEU A 86 3.72 9.77 -1.90
N ILE A 87 4.01 8.68 -2.62
CA ILE A 87 4.28 7.36 -2.01
C ILE A 87 5.48 7.46 -1.07
N TYR A 88 6.58 8.06 -1.51
CA TYR A 88 7.78 8.20 -0.67
C TYR A 88 7.53 9.11 0.53
N LEU A 89 6.75 10.17 0.39
CA LEU A 89 6.34 11.01 1.51
C LEU A 89 5.52 10.21 2.55
N MET A 90 4.59 9.38 2.09
CA MET A 90 3.79 8.52 2.97
C MET A 90 4.65 7.43 3.63
N LEU A 91 5.60 6.84 2.92
CA LEU A 91 6.54 5.85 3.48
C LEU A 91 7.55 6.51 4.45
N PHE A 92 7.94 7.76 4.21
CA PHE A 92 8.70 8.55 5.19
C PHE A 92 7.91 8.74 6.48
N TRP A 93 6.64 9.10 6.37
CA TRP A 93 5.76 9.23 7.53
C TRP A 93 5.59 7.91 8.27
N PHE A 94 5.38 6.80 7.56
CA PHE A 94 5.39 5.46 8.17
C PHE A 94 6.70 5.17 8.91
N THR A 95 7.84 5.53 8.29
CA THR A 95 9.17 5.30 8.89
C THR A 95 9.35 6.08 10.17
N LEU A 96 8.92 7.34 10.23
CA LEU A 96 8.91 8.14 11.45
C LEU A 96 7.99 7.51 12.51
N TYR A 97 6.76 7.17 12.11
CA TYR A 97 5.76 6.60 13.01
C TYR A 97 6.24 5.27 13.64
N GLN A 98 6.82 4.38 12.85
CA GLN A 98 7.35 3.11 13.33
C GLN A 98 8.62 3.26 14.18
N ALA A 99 9.42 4.30 13.95
CA ALA A 99 10.65 4.55 14.70
C ALA A 99 10.40 5.10 16.11
N LEU A 100 9.22 5.66 16.39
CA LEU A 100 8.89 6.19 17.71
C LEU A 100 8.95 5.08 18.79
N PRO A 101 9.65 5.30 19.91
CA PRO A 101 9.73 4.32 21.00
C PRO A 101 8.35 3.93 21.56
N SER A 102 7.41 4.88 21.62
CA SER A 102 6.03 4.66 22.07
C SER A 102 5.22 3.71 21.17
N ASN A 103 5.61 3.57 19.91
CA ASN A 103 4.91 2.72 18.93
C ASN A 103 5.55 1.34 18.79
N ARG A 104 6.71 1.08 19.43
CA ARG A 104 7.49 -0.16 19.27
C ARG A 104 6.66 -1.44 19.44
N ALA A 105 5.82 -1.48 20.46
CA ALA A 105 5.01 -2.64 20.81
C ALA A 105 3.62 -2.66 20.11
N ARG A 106 3.34 -1.72 19.21
CA ARG A 106 2.03 -1.68 18.55
C ARG A 106 1.80 -2.91 17.67
N PRO A 107 0.66 -3.62 17.84
CA PRO A 107 0.37 -4.83 17.08
C PRO A 107 0.35 -4.61 15.56
N SER A 108 -0.14 -3.45 15.09
CA SER A 108 -0.15 -3.08 13.66
C SER A 108 1.26 -3.08 13.06
N LEU A 109 2.23 -2.49 13.77
CA LEU A 109 3.63 -2.43 13.33
C LEU A 109 4.34 -3.79 13.43
N GLN A 110 4.03 -4.59 14.47
CA GLN A 110 4.57 -5.95 14.58
C GLN A 110 4.06 -6.86 13.47
N ARG A 111 2.80 -6.67 13.03
CA ARG A 111 2.22 -7.45 11.90
C ARG A 111 2.83 -7.07 10.55
N VAL A 112 3.18 -5.81 10.30
CA VAL A 112 3.98 -5.37 9.15
C VAL A 112 5.37 -6.02 9.23
N GLY A 113 6.01 -5.94 10.39
CA GLY A 113 7.22 -6.67 10.75
C GLY A 113 8.31 -6.62 9.68
N TRP A 114 8.87 -7.79 9.37
CA TRP A 114 9.92 -7.97 8.38
C TRP A 114 9.44 -7.87 6.92
N TRP A 115 8.13 -7.89 6.69
CA TRP A 115 7.56 -7.73 5.35
C TRP A 115 7.94 -6.41 4.70
N TRP A 116 8.09 -5.35 5.51
CA TRP A 116 8.57 -4.07 5.01
C TRP A 116 10.02 -4.15 4.50
N ALA A 117 10.91 -4.80 5.24
CA ALA A 117 12.30 -4.98 4.80
C ALA A 117 12.38 -5.81 3.49
N LEU A 118 11.62 -6.90 3.42
CA LEU A 118 11.52 -7.71 2.20
C LEU A 118 10.95 -6.89 1.04
N ASN A 119 9.88 -6.13 1.27
CA ASN A 119 9.27 -5.27 0.26
C ASN A 119 10.25 -4.23 -0.29
N GLY A 120 10.98 -3.54 0.59
CA GLY A 120 11.99 -2.57 0.18
C GLY A 120 13.14 -3.19 -0.59
N THR A 121 13.60 -4.38 -0.19
CA THR A 121 14.63 -5.14 -0.94
C THR A 121 14.14 -5.49 -2.35
N LEU A 122 12.89 -5.97 -2.47
CA LEU A 122 12.28 -6.27 -3.77
C LEU A 122 12.10 -5.03 -4.64
N ASN A 123 11.77 -3.89 -4.03
CA ASN A 123 11.66 -2.61 -4.74
C ASN A 123 13.01 -2.16 -5.31
N ILE A 124 14.07 -2.22 -4.49
CA ILE A 124 15.44 -1.89 -4.93
C ILE A 124 15.86 -2.80 -6.08
N ALA A 125 15.66 -4.10 -5.94
CA ALA A 125 16.01 -5.07 -6.98
C ALA A 125 15.19 -4.83 -8.26
N TRP A 126 13.88 -4.57 -8.13
CA TRP A 126 13.01 -4.26 -9.25
C TRP A 126 13.47 -3.02 -10.02
N VAL A 127 13.69 -1.89 -9.34
CA VAL A 127 14.06 -0.65 -10.01
C VAL A 127 15.43 -0.76 -10.67
N THR A 128 16.37 -1.48 -10.04
CA THR A 128 17.70 -1.73 -10.58
C THR A 128 17.64 -2.56 -11.87
N LEU A 129 16.94 -3.71 -11.85
CA LEU A 129 16.80 -4.56 -13.04
C LEU A 129 16.00 -3.88 -14.15
N PHE A 130 14.99 -3.10 -13.79
CA PHE A 130 14.25 -2.27 -14.74
C PHE A 130 15.15 -1.25 -15.42
N SER A 131 16.02 -0.57 -14.66
CA SER A 131 17.00 0.39 -15.18
C SER A 131 17.95 -0.24 -16.20
N PHE A 132 18.34 -1.48 -16.02
CA PHE A 132 19.17 -2.22 -16.98
C PHE A 132 18.39 -2.89 -18.12
N GLY A 133 17.08 -2.67 -18.22
CA GLY A 133 16.22 -3.25 -19.28
C GLY A 133 15.95 -4.75 -19.12
N ALA A 134 16.21 -5.33 -17.96
CA ALA A 134 15.90 -6.73 -17.66
C ALA A 134 14.39 -6.90 -17.36
N PHE A 135 13.54 -6.54 -18.33
CA PHE A 135 12.09 -6.38 -18.15
C PHE A 135 11.38 -7.64 -17.65
N GLY A 136 11.78 -8.83 -18.08
CA GLY A 136 11.18 -10.09 -17.60
C GLY A 136 11.45 -10.35 -16.13
N LEU A 137 12.70 -10.16 -15.66
CA LEU A 137 13.05 -10.29 -14.25
C LEU A 137 12.43 -9.17 -13.42
N SER A 138 12.40 -7.94 -13.95
CA SER A 138 11.75 -6.83 -13.24
C SER A 138 10.25 -7.06 -13.07
N LEU A 139 9.57 -7.64 -14.06
CA LEU A 139 8.16 -8.00 -13.95
C LEU A 139 7.93 -9.07 -12.86
N LEU A 140 8.79 -10.09 -12.79
CA LEU A 140 8.73 -11.11 -11.74
C LEU A 140 8.92 -10.48 -10.35
N LEU A 141 9.91 -9.59 -10.20
CA LEU A 141 10.15 -8.89 -8.93
C LEU A 141 8.98 -7.97 -8.57
N MET A 142 8.37 -7.30 -9.54
CA MET A 142 7.18 -6.47 -9.29
C MET A 142 5.97 -7.32 -8.86
N PHE A 143 5.82 -8.53 -9.39
CA PHE A 143 4.81 -9.47 -8.91
C PHE A 143 5.05 -9.87 -7.46
N MET A 144 6.30 -10.19 -7.09
CA MET A 144 6.67 -10.49 -5.70
C MET A 144 6.48 -9.27 -4.78
N LEU A 145 6.84 -8.08 -5.26
CA LEU A 145 6.63 -6.80 -4.57
C LEU A 145 5.14 -6.57 -4.28
N LEU A 146 4.28 -6.76 -5.29
CA LEU A 146 2.82 -6.71 -5.15
C LEU A 146 2.34 -7.71 -4.10
N GLY A 147 2.82 -8.95 -4.16
CA GLY A 147 2.48 -9.99 -3.18
C GLY A 147 2.81 -9.60 -1.75
N THR A 148 4.00 -9.02 -1.51
CA THR A 148 4.38 -8.53 -0.18
C THR A 148 3.50 -7.37 0.30
N LEU A 149 3.12 -6.45 -0.58
CA LEU A 149 2.20 -5.35 -0.25
C LEU A 149 0.79 -5.86 0.10
N VAL A 150 0.29 -6.85 -0.63
CA VAL A 150 -0.98 -7.52 -0.29
C VAL A 150 -0.90 -8.15 1.11
N VAL A 151 0.20 -8.83 1.44
CA VAL A 151 0.41 -9.42 2.77
C VAL A 151 0.45 -8.33 3.84
N ILE A 152 1.24 -7.27 3.64
CA ILE A 152 1.33 -6.14 4.58
C ILE A 152 -0.06 -5.56 4.80
N TYR A 153 -0.78 -5.21 3.73
CA TYR A 153 -2.09 -4.59 3.82
C TYR A 153 -3.13 -5.50 4.50
N ARG A 154 -3.11 -6.81 4.23
CA ARG A 154 -3.99 -7.77 4.91
C ARG A 154 -3.68 -7.91 6.39
N ARG A 155 -2.42 -7.76 6.79
CA ARG A 155 -1.95 -7.87 8.18
C ARG A 155 -2.19 -6.60 9.00
N THR A 156 -2.31 -5.44 8.40
CA THR A 156 -2.60 -4.20 9.14
C THR A 156 -3.98 -4.19 9.79
N GLY A 157 -4.91 -5.01 9.32
CA GLY A 157 -6.28 -5.07 9.80
C GLY A 157 -7.25 -4.22 8.96
N SER A 158 -8.54 -4.23 9.32
CA SER A 158 -9.50 -3.37 8.65
C SER A 158 -9.37 -1.92 9.16
N GLU A 159 -9.57 -0.95 8.28
CA GLU A 159 -9.44 0.48 8.64
C GLU A 159 -10.34 0.90 9.80
N HIS A 160 -11.49 0.25 9.97
CA HIS A 160 -12.43 0.54 11.06
C HIS A 160 -11.90 0.18 12.45
N GLN A 161 -10.94 -0.75 12.53
CA GLN A 161 -10.31 -1.18 13.79
C GLN A 161 -9.07 -0.38 14.14
N LEU A 162 -8.59 0.47 13.23
CA LEU A 162 -7.37 1.25 13.40
C LEU A 162 -7.66 2.62 14.00
N THR A 163 -6.81 3.04 14.92
CA THR A 163 -6.77 4.44 15.39
C THR A 163 -6.38 5.37 14.24
N LEU A 164 -6.70 6.67 14.35
CA LEU A 164 -6.28 7.67 13.36
C LEU A 164 -4.77 7.64 13.14
N GLY A 165 -3.98 7.52 14.21
CA GLY A 165 -2.53 7.42 14.12
C GLY A 165 -2.07 6.18 13.31
N GLU A 166 -2.73 5.03 13.45
CA GLU A 166 -2.41 3.82 12.68
C GLU A 166 -2.88 3.91 11.24
N ARG A 167 -4.00 4.59 10.96
CA ARG A 167 -4.43 4.84 9.58
C ARG A 167 -3.40 5.66 8.82
N PHE A 168 -3.01 6.82 9.38
CA PHE A 168 -2.01 7.69 8.75
C PHE A 168 -0.59 7.10 8.80
N GLY A 169 -0.24 6.41 9.92
CA GLY A 169 1.08 5.86 10.13
C GLY A 169 1.34 4.53 9.40
N VAL A 170 0.30 3.77 9.05
CA VAL A 170 0.46 2.41 8.49
C VAL A 170 -0.49 2.16 7.30
N SER A 171 -1.82 2.30 7.48
CA SER A 171 -2.77 1.86 6.46
C SER A 171 -2.68 2.68 5.18
N TYR A 172 -2.68 4.00 5.28
CA TYR A 172 -2.66 4.88 4.11
C TYR A 172 -1.34 4.82 3.32
N PRO A 173 -0.13 4.81 3.96
CA PRO A 173 1.12 4.61 3.23
C PRO A 173 1.14 3.34 2.39
N PHE A 174 0.81 2.20 2.99
CA PHE A 174 0.80 0.93 2.27
C PHE A 174 -0.40 0.78 1.35
N GLY A 175 -1.53 1.38 1.66
CA GLY A 175 -2.71 1.42 0.79
C GLY A 175 -2.44 2.19 -0.50
N LEU A 176 -1.83 3.36 -0.42
CA LEU A 176 -1.42 4.16 -1.58
C LEU A 176 -0.39 3.41 -2.42
N TYR A 177 0.63 2.85 -1.77
CA TYR A 177 1.68 2.11 -2.45
C TYR A 177 1.14 0.84 -3.14
N LEU A 178 0.30 0.06 -2.47
CA LEU A 178 -0.36 -1.11 -3.05
C LEU A 178 -1.19 -0.73 -4.28
N SER A 179 -1.99 0.34 -4.17
CA SER A 179 -2.84 0.81 -5.26
C SER A 179 -2.02 1.16 -6.50
N TRP A 180 -0.93 1.88 -6.29
CA TRP A 180 -0.03 2.25 -7.39
C TRP A 180 0.68 1.03 -8.00
N ILE A 181 1.18 0.09 -7.19
CA ILE A 181 1.87 -1.11 -7.71
C ILE A 181 0.94 -2.01 -8.49
N CYS A 182 -0.36 -2.07 -8.19
CA CYS A 182 -1.33 -2.78 -9.03
C CYS A 182 -1.37 -2.20 -10.46
N ILE A 183 -1.40 -0.88 -10.58
CA ILE A 183 -1.40 -0.18 -11.90
C ILE A 183 -0.04 -0.36 -12.60
N ALA A 184 1.05 -0.13 -11.86
CA ALA A 184 2.40 -0.24 -12.38
C ALA A 184 2.74 -1.67 -12.84
N PHE A 185 2.20 -2.70 -12.17
CA PHE A 185 2.36 -4.10 -12.59
C PHE A 185 1.73 -4.34 -13.98
N ILE A 186 0.52 -3.82 -14.22
CA ILE A 186 -0.14 -3.93 -15.53
C ILE A 186 0.69 -3.20 -16.59
N ALA A 187 1.15 -1.98 -16.30
CA ALA A 187 1.98 -1.21 -17.24
C ALA A 187 3.32 -1.94 -17.57
N ASN A 188 3.97 -2.52 -16.54
CA ASN A 188 5.21 -3.29 -16.72
C ASN A 188 4.97 -4.58 -17.53
N ALA A 189 3.81 -5.25 -17.32
CA ALA A 189 3.44 -6.42 -18.11
C ALA A 189 3.22 -6.06 -19.58
N PHE A 190 2.53 -4.97 -19.89
CA PHE A 190 2.39 -4.47 -21.26
C PHE A 190 3.74 -4.14 -21.90
N GLN A 191 4.61 -3.44 -21.19
CA GLN A 191 5.95 -3.14 -21.68
C GLN A 191 6.74 -4.40 -22.01
N TYR A 192 6.65 -5.44 -21.17
CA TYR A 192 7.31 -6.72 -21.42
C TYR A 192 6.73 -7.45 -22.63
N ILE A 193 5.40 -7.42 -22.81
CA ILE A 193 4.72 -8.00 -23.99
C ILE A 193 5.21 -7.32 -25.27
N ILE A 194 5.29 -5.98 -25.27
CA ILE A 194 5.78 -5.21 -26.42
C ILE A 194 7.26 -5.49 -26.69
N TYR A 195 8.09 -5.49 -25.63
CA TYR A 195 9.51 -5.84 -25.71
C TYR A 195 9.76 -7.23 -26.32
N LYS A 196 8.83 -8.20 -26.08
CA LYS A 196 8.89 -9.56 -26.62
C LYS A 196 8.19 -9.72 -27.97
N GLU A 197 7.62 -8.65 -28.51
CA GLU A 197 6.84 -8.67 -29.76
C GLU A 197 5.72 -9.70 -29.76
N TRP A 198 5.15 -9.99 -28.57
CA TRP A 198 4.05 -10.95 -28.45
C TRP A 198 2.76 -10.39 -29.01
N THR A 199 2.01 -11.25 -29.72
CA THR A 199 0.67 -10.91 -30.18
C THR A 199 -0.32 -10.87 -29.03
N TYR A 200 -1.29 -9.95 -29.11
CA TYR A 200 -2.33 -9.72 -28.07
C TYR A 200 -3.53 -10.67 -28.27
N LEU A 201 -3.31 -11.98 -28.44
CA LEU A 201 -4.36 -12.99 -28.64
C LEU A 201 -5.32 -12.60 -29.79
N GLY A 202 -4.82 -12.00 -30.85
CA GLY A 202 -5.61 -11.57 -32.00
C GLY A 202 -6.36 -10.23 -31.83
N LEU A 203 -6.34 -9.63 -30.65
CA LEU A 203 -6.89 -8.28 -30.44
C LEU A 203 -5.82 -7.22 -30.71
N ASN A 204 -6.24 -6.03 -31.10
CA ASN A 204 -5.32 -4.91 -31.24
C ASN A 204 -4.98 -4.32 -29.84
N GLN A 205 -3.81 -3.68 -29.76
CA GLN A 205 -3.29 -3.13 -28.52
C GLN A 205 -4.23 -2.09 -27.84
N PRO A 206 -4.90 -1.17 -28.58
CA PRO A 206 -5.86 -0.25 -27.98
C PRO A 206 -7.01 -0.94 -27.25
N ILE A 207 -7.58 -2.03 -27.82
CA ILE A 207 -8.67 -2.78 -27.18
C ILE A 207 -8.18 -3.45 -25.89
N TRP A 208 -7.00 -4.09 -25.93
CA TRP A 208 -6.41 -4.66 -24.70
C TRP A 208 -6.19 -3.62 -23.62
N SER A 209 -5.69 -2.44 -23.99
CA SER A 209 -5.49 -1.35 -23.04
C SER A 209 -6.81 -0.87 -22.44
N ALA A 210 -7.88 -0.74 -23.26
CA ALA A 210 -9.20 -0.40 -22.75
C ALA A 210 -9.75 -1.47 -21.77
N ILE A 211 -9.60 -2.76 -22.08
CA ILE A 211 -9.96 -3.85 -21.17
C ILE A 211 -9.22 -3.74 -19.84
N MET A 212 -7.92 -3.46 -19.86
CA MET A 212 -7.11 -3.34 -18.66
C MET A 212 -7.43 -2.07 -17.86
N ILE A 213 -7.81 -0.97 -18.51
CA ILE A 213 -8.34 0.23 -17.84
C ILE A 213 -9.60 -0.12 -17.04
N VAL A 214 -10.54 -0.81 -17.66
CA VAL A 214 -11.77 -1.28 -16.98
C VAL A 214 -11.43 -2.23 -15.84
N ALA A 215 -10.56 -3.21 -16.06
CA ALA A 215 -10.16 -4.19 -15.03
C ALA A 215 -9.49 -3.51 -13.83
N ALA A 216 -8.53 -2.62 -14.07
CA ALA A 216 -7.80 -1.90 -13.02
C ALA A 216 -8.73 -1.02 -12.17
N THR A 217 -9.64 -0.29 -12.81
CA THR A 217 -10.59 0.59 -12.11
C THR A 217 -11.63 -0.24 -11.34
N SER A 218 -12.14 -1.32 -11.93
CA SER A 218 -13.10 -2.23 -11.28
C SER A 218 -12.49 -2.91 -10.06
N LEU A 219 -11.20 -3.29 -10.13
CA LEU A 219 -10.46 -3.80 -8.97
C LEU A 219 -10.45 -2.80 -7.82
N GLY A 220 -10.29 -1.50 -8.12
CA GLY A 220 -10.40 -0.43 -7.12
C GLY A 220 -11.74 -0.44 -6.40
N GLY A 221 -12.85 -0.56 -7.13
CA GLY A 221 -14.19 -0.67 -6.57
C GLY A 221 -14.36 -1.90 -5.66
N VAL A 222 -13.86 -3.05 -6.10
CA VAL A 222 -13.86 -4.30 -5.32
C VAL A 222 -13.07 -4.15 -4.03
N VAL A 223 -11.87 -3.59 -4.09
CA VAL A 223 -11.02 -3.40 -2.90
C VAL A 223 -11.67 -2.43 -1.90
N VAL A 224 -12.29 -1.34 -2.37
CA VAL A 224 -13.05 -0.44 -1.48
C VAL A 224 -14.24 -1.20 -0.85
N ARG A 225 -14.99 -1.99 -1.65
CA ARG A 225 -16.17 -2.70 -1.18
C ARG A 225 -15.86 -3.70 -0.06
N PHE A 226 -14.72 -4.38 -0.12
CA PHE A 226 -14.38 -5.45 0.82
C PHE A 226 -13.39 -5.03 1.91
N ARG A 227 -12.61 -3.98 1.71
CA ARG A 227 -11.51 -3.60 2.62
C ARG A 227 -11.58 -2.15 3.10
N GLY A 228 -12.47 -1.33 2.54
CA GLY A 228 -12.58 0.09 2.88
C GLY A 228 -11.45 0.96 2.35
N LEU A 229 -10.57 0.45 1.47
CA LEU A 229 -9.42 1.19 0.95
C LEU A 229 -9.85 2.22 -0.11
N TRP A 230 -10.36 3.35 0.34
CA TRP A 230 -10.87 4.44 -0.50
C TRP A 230 -9.79 5.13 -1.34
N ILE A 231 -8.52 4.98 -0.97
CA ILE A 231 -7.39 5.54 -1.73
C ILE A 231 -7.23 4.84 -3.08
N PHE A 232 -7.56 3.56 -3.19
CA PHE A 232 -7.37 2.78 -4.41
C PHE A 232 -8.10 3.36 -5.63
N PRO A 233 -9.42 3.64 -5.61
CA PRO A 233 -10.09 4.22 -6.76
C PRO A 233 -9.57 5.62 -7.13
N LEU A 234 -9.05 6.39 -6.18
CA LEU A 234 -8.41 7.68 -6.48
C LEU A 234 -7.10 7.50 -7.24
N VAL A 235 -6.27 6.54 -6.84
CA VAL A 235 -5.03 6.20 -7.55
C VAL A 235 -5.33 5.65 -8.95
N ALA A 236 -6.33 4.78 -9.07
CA ALA A 236 -6.75 4.27 -10.37
C ALA A 236 -7.27 5.40 -11.27
N ALA A 237 -8.13 6.29 -10.74
CA ALA A 237 -8.61 7.45 -11.48
C ALA A 237 -7.46 8.37 -11.92
N TRP A 238 -6.49 8.66 -11.04
CA TRP A 238 -5.29 9.43 -11.38
C TRP A 238 -4.52 8.82 -12.56
N ALA A 239 -4.29 7.52 -12.54
CA ALA A 239 -3.57 6.82 -13.60
C ALA A 239 -4.35 6.83 -14.93
N VAL A 240 -5.66 6.51 -14.88
CA VAL A 240 -6.46 6.44 -16.13
C VAL A 240 -6.74 7.81 -16.72
N VAL A 241 -6.86 8.88 -15.92
CA VAL A 241 -6.87 10.28 -16.41
C VAL A 241 -5.60 10.55 -17.20
N GLY A 242 -4.44 10.16 -16.69
CA GLY A 242 -3.17 10.31 -17.39
C GLY A 242 -3.10 9.53 -18.70
N ILE A 243 -3.75 8.35 -18.78
CA ILE A 243 -3.87 7.60 -20.03
C ILE A 243 -4.76 8.35 -21.03
N GLY A 244 -5.92 8.86 -20.58
CA GLY A 244 -6.82 9.66 -21.43
C GLY A 244 -6.17 10.93 -21.97
N VAL A 245 -5.35 11.61 -21.16
CA VAL A 245 -4.57 12.79 -21.56
C VAL A 245 -3.48 12.43 -22.59
N ARG A 246 -2.85 11.26 -22.45
CA ARG A 246 -1.76 10.85 -23.35
C ARG A 246 -2.24 10.43 -24.74
N TYR A 247 -3.44 9.85 -24.86
CA TYR A 247 -3.97 9.27 -26.10
C TYR A 247 -5.35 9.86 -26.48
N PRO A 248 -5.49 11.19 -26.61
CA PRO A 248 -6.78 11.83 -26.91
C PRO A 248 -7.29 11.45 -28.30
N GLU A 249 -6.38 11.15 -29.23
CA GLU A 249 -6.69 10.81 -30.63
C GLU A 249 -7.17 9.35 -30.83
N ILE A 250 -7.13 8.51 -29.77
CA ILE A 250 -7.59 7.12 -29.84
C ILE A 250 -8.89 6.97 -29.05
N PRO A 251 -10.08 7.07 -29.73
CA PRO A 251 -11.37 7.18 -29.05
C PRO A 251 -11.66 6.03 -28.06
N VAL A 252 -11.30 4.79 -28.41
CA VAL A 252 -11.53 3.63 -27.53
C VAL A 252 -10.76 3.74 -26.22
N ILE A 253 -9.58 4.37 -26.20
CA ILE A 253 -8.78 4.55 -25.02
C ILE A 253 -9.26 5.78 -24.25
N SER A 254 -9.33 6.95 -24.93
CA SER A 254 -9.66 8.21 -24.26
C SER A 254 -11.06 8.16 -23.64
N LEU A 255 -12.07 7.67 -24.38
CA LEU A 255 -13.42 7.53 -23.85
C LEU A 255 -13.48 6.56 -22.66
N THR A 256 -12.86 5.38 -22.79
CA THR A 256 -12.80 4.42 -21.68
C THR A 256 -12.12 5.02 -20.46
N ALA A 257 -11.01 5.73 -20.64
CA ALA A 257 -10.27 6.35 -19.55
C ALA A 257 -11.12 7.42 -18.82
N TRP A 258 -11.78 8.31 -19.56
CA TRP A 258 -12.63 9.35 -18.95
C TRP A 258 -13.85 8.80 -18.23
N VAL A 259 -14.53 7.81 -18.85
CA VAL A 259 -15.68 7.13 -18.24
C VAL A 259 -15.26 6.42 -16.94
N MET A 260 -14.17 5.67 -16.97
CA MET A 260 -13.69 4.92 -15.82
C MET A 260 -13.11 5.81 -14.72
N ALA A 261 -12.48 6.93 -15.07
CA ALA A 261 -12.06 7.93 -14.09
C ALA A 261 -13.27 8.55 -13.36
N GLY A 262 -14.28 8.97 -14.12
CA GLY A 262 -15.53 9.49 -13.56
C GLY A 262 -16.24 8.46 -12.67
N ALA A 263 -16.37 7.22 -13.14
CA ALA A 263 -16.96 6.13 -12.36
C ALA A 263 -16.21 5.87 -11.04
N GLY A 264 -14.88 5.86 -11.07
CA GLY A 264 -14.04 5.68 -9.87
C GLY A 264 -14.21 6.80 -8.84
N LEU A 265 -14.24 8.06 -9.32
CA LEU A 265 -14.43 9.24 -8.46
C LEU A 265 -15.83 9.28 -7.82
N VAL A 266 -16.86 8.83 -8.53
CA VAL A 266 -18.24 8.77 -8.01
C VAL A 266 -18.43 7.55 -7.09
N ALA A 267 -17.87 6.40 -7.45
CA ALA A 267 -18.02 5.17 -6.65
C ALA A 267 -17.37 5.27 -5.27
N ALA A 268 -16.21 5.92 -5.17
CA ALA A 268 -15.48 6.00 -3.90
C ALA A 268 -16.30 6.63 -2.75
N PRO A 269 -16.88 7.85 -2.89
CA PRO A 269 -17.68 8.47 -1.82
C PRO A 269 -18.99 7.72 -1.55
N LEU A 270 -19.63 7.13 -2.56
CA LEU A 270 -20.85 6.35 -2.38
C LEU A 270 -20.59 5.09 -1.54
N ILE A 271 -19.51 4.39 -1.80
CA ILE A 271 -19.13 3.20 -1.03
C ILE A 271 -18.76 3.60 0.40
N LEU A 272 -18.03 4.71 0.60
CA LEU A 272 -17.72 5.22 1.94
C LEU A 272 -18.96 5.59 2.74
N GLN A 273 -19.95 6.24 2.11
CA GLN A 273 -21.22 6.54 2.76
C GLN A 273 -22.00 5.28 3.11
N PHE A 274 -22.02 4.28 2.23
CA PHE A 274 -22.61 2.98 2.52
C PHE A 274 -21.97 2.32 3.75
N TRP A 275 -20.63 2.33 3.83
CA TRP A 275 -19.88 1.78 4.96
C TRP A 275 -20.17 2.56 6.26
N ALA A 276 -20.20 3.89 6.21
CA ALA A 276 -20.49 4.72 7.38
C ALA A 276 -21.88 4.46 7.97
N ARG A 277 -22.85 4.05 7.15
CA ARG A 277 -24.23 3.76 7.59
C ARG A 277 -24.42 2.35 8.14
N HIS A 278 -23.58 1.38 7.74
CA HIS A 278 -23.81 -0.05 8.02
C HIS A 278 -22.80 -0.67 9.00
N ILE A 279 -21.82 0.08 9.45
CA ILE A 279 -20.85 -0.39 10.45
C ILE A 279 -21.04 0.43 11.73
N PRO A 280 -21.43 -0.21 12.86
CA PRO A 280 -21.53 0.49 14.13
C PRO A 280 -20.16 1.05 14.54
N PRO A 281 -20.13 2.22 15.22
CA PRO A 281 -18.89 2.81 15.72
C PRO A 281 -18.18 1.83 16.66
N ALA A 282 -16.85 1.75 16.54
CA ALA A 282 -16.04 0.93 17.40
C ALA A 282 -16.26 1.32 18.88
N GLY A 283 -16.86 0.44 19.67
CA GLY A 283 -17.14 0.68 21.08
C GLY A 283 -18.59 0.38 21.52
N THR A 284 -19.49 0.05 20.62
CA THR A 284 -20.86 -0.42 20.96
C THR A 284 -20.99 -1.92 20.70
N SER A 285 -20.22 -2.74 21.43
CA SER A 285 -20.60 -4.15 21.61
C SER A 285 -21.60 -4.24 22.77
N PRO A 286 -22.71 -5.00 22.62
CA PRO A 286 -23.67 -5.23 23.69
C PRO A 286 -23.07 -5.97 24.88
#